data_492a1103a54d0de30918b250deeaaf08
#
_entry.id   492a1103a54d0de30918b250deeaaf08
#
_cell.length_a   1.000
_cell.length_b   1.000
_cell.length_c   1.000
_cell.angle_alpha   90.00
_cell.angle_beta   90.00
_cell.angle_gamma   90.00
#
_symmetry.space_group_name_H-M   'P 1'
#
loop_
_entity.id
_entity.type
_entity.pdbx_description
1 polymer ?
#
loop_
_entity_poly.entity_id
_entity_poly.type
_entity_poly.pdbx_seq_one_letter_code
_entity_poly.pdbx_strand_id
1 'polypeptide(L)'
;MKYLHTMIRVQNLESALDFFINKLGMMEVRRRAAPEGRFTLVFLATGPGESTIELTYNWDQEEPYTVGRNFGHLAYSVENIYQLCEELQNKGVTILRPPRDGKMAFIRSPDQISVELLQEGDPLPPQEPWLSMPSQGEW
;
A
#
# COMPACT_ATOMS: atom_id res chain seq x y z
N MET A 1 -25.69 -3.31 -4.98
CA MET A 1 -24.36 -3.92 -4.79
C MET A 1 -23.41 -2.85 -4.27
N LYS A 2 -22.54 -3.20 -3.31
CA LYS A 2 -21.56 -2.26 -2.72
C LYS A 2 -20.21 -2.98 -2.62
N TYR A 3 -19.13 -2.31 -3.03
CA TYR A 3 -17.79 -2.84 -2.85
C TYR A 3 -17.42 -2.84 -1.36
N LEU A 4 -16.91 -3.96 -0.84
CA LEU A 4 -16.57 -4.14 0.57
C LEU A 4 -15.06 -4.13 0.80
N HIS A 5 -14.35 -5.06 0.17
CA HIS A 5 -12.90 -5.18 0.37
C HIS A 5 -12.21 -5.94 -0.76
N THR A 6 -10.90 -5.76 -0.84
CA THR A 6 -9.96 -6.65 -1.53
C THR A 6 -9.16 -7.41 -0.47
N MET A 7 -9.06 -8.75 -0.60
CA MET A 7 -8.25 -9.56 0.29
C MET A 7 -6.85 -9.75 -0.27
N ILE A 8 -5.85 -9.59 0.59
CA ILE A 8 -4.44 -9.79 0.28
C ILE A 8 -3.85 -10.71 1.34
N ARG A 9 -3.11 -11.73 0.92
CA ARG A 9 -2.33 -12.55 1.83
C ARG A 9 -1.01 -11.87 2.17
N VAL A 10 -0.63 -11.92 3.44
CA VAL A 10 0.63 -11.35 3.92
C VAL A 10 1.43 -12.43 4.65
N GLN A 11 2.72 -12.50 4.37
CA GLN A 11 3.58 -13.50 4.99
C GLN A 11 3.95 -13.12 6.42
N ASN A 12 4.18 -11.83 6.67
CA ASN A 12 4.50 -11.30 7.99
C ASN A 12 3.51 -10.18 8.33
N LEU A 13 2.64 -10.43 9.30
CA LEU A 13 1.59 -9.48 9.67
C LEU A 13 2.15 -8.18 10.23
N GLU A 14 3.19 -8.24 11.06
CA GLU A 14 3.80 -7.06 11.67
C GLU A 14 4.39 -6.11 10.61
N SER A 15 5.14 -6.65 9.64
CA SER A 15 5.69 -5.87 8.53
C SER A 15 4.60 -5.25 7.66
N ALA A 16 3.53 -5.99 7.38
CA ALA A 16 2.40 -5.50 6.59
C ALA A 16 1.67 -4.37 7.31
N LEU A 17 1.41 -4.51 8.61
CA LEU A 17 0.77 -3.47 9.42
C LEU A 17 1.65 -2.23 9.55
N ASP A 18 2.96 -2.39 9.71
CA ASP A 18 3.89 -1.26 9.71
C ASP A 18 3.81 -0.46 8.39
N PHE A 19 3.77 -1.16 7.26
CA PHE A 19 3.66 -0.52 5.95
C PHE A 19 2.33 0.21 5.77
N PHE A 20 1.20 -0.48 5.95
CA PHE A 20 -0.10 0.10 5.65
C PHE A 20 -0.57 1.11 6.72
N ILE A 21 -0.27 0.89 8.01
CA ILE A 21 -0.69 1.78 9.09
C ILE A 21 0.35 2.87 9.35
N ASN A 22 1.59 2.49 9.71
CA ASN A 22 2.58 3.46 10.17
C ASN A 22 3.16 4.30 9.02
N LYS A 23 3.32 3.73 7.83
CA LYS A 23 3.89 4.41 6.67
C LYS A 23 2.82 5.06 5.80
N LEU A 24 1.76 4.34 5.44
CA LEU A 24 0.68 4.87 4.60
C LEU A 24 -0.45 5.57 5.36
N GLY A 25 -0.54 5.40 6.67
CA GLY A 25 -1.53 6.12 7.49
C GLY A 25 -2.93 5.50 7.50
N MET A 26 -3.08 4.23 7.09
CA MET A 26 -4.36 3.54 7.20
C MET A 26 -4.71 3.23 8.65
N MET A 27 -5.98 2.94 8.91
CA MET A 27 -6.49 2.60 10.23
C MET A 27 -7.00 1.17 10.28
N GLU A 28 -6.74 0.46 11.37
CA GLU A 28 -7.34 -0.84 11.64
C GLU A 28 -8.78 -0.64 12.10
N VAL A 29 -9.72 -1.24 11.36
CA VAL A 29 -11.15 -1.13 11.68
C VAL A 29 -11.72 -2.41 12.29
N ARG A 30 -11.10 -3.55 12.02
CA ARG A 30 -11.51 -4.85 12.59
C ARG A 30 -10.38 -5.85 12.52
N ARG A 31 -10.34 -6.74 13.52
CA ARG A 31 -9.42 -7.87 13.57
C ARG A 31 -10.14 -9.13 14.03
N ARG A 32 -9.80 -10.27 13.45
CA ARG A 32 -10.31 -11.58 13.86
C ARG A 32 -9.21 -12.62 13.79
N ALA A 33 -8.94 -13.30 14.90
CA ALA A 33 -8.15 -14.52 14.89
C ALA A 33 -9.08 -15.74 14.79
N ALA A 34 -8.70 -16.71 13.99
CA ALA A 34 -9.41 -17.98 13.79
C ALA A 34 -8.48 -19.15 14.11
N PRO A 35 -8.36 -19.55 15.39
CA PRO A 35 -7.42 -20.61 15.80
C PRO A 35 -7.71 -21.96 15.14
N GLU A 36 -8.96 -22.29 14.88
CA GLU A 36 -9.36 -23.52 14.19
C GLU A 36 -8.86 -23.58 12.75
N GLY A 37 -8.76 -22.43 12.09
CA GLY A 37 -8.21 -22.31 10.71
C GLY A 37 -6.76 -21.86 10.68
N ARG A 38 -6.18 -21.51 11.81
CA ARG A 38 -4.81 -21.02 11.99
C ARG A 38 -4.50 -19.80 11.10
N PHE A 39 -5.37 -18.80 11.16
CA PHE A 39 -5.18 -17.53 10.46
C PHE A 39 -5.70 -16.34 11.25
N THR A 40 -5.23 -15.15 10.88
CA THR A 40 -5.70 -13.86 11.39
C THR A 40 -6.11 -12.98 10.23
N LEU A 41 -7.26 -12.32 10.36
CA LEU A 41 -7.75 -11.30 9.43
C LEU A 41 -7.62 -9.92 10.07
N VAL A 42 -7.10 -8.96 9.33
CA VAL A 42 -7.05 -7.56 9.74
C VAL A 42 -7.60 -6.69 8.62
N PHE A 43 -8.60 -5.89 8.92
CA PHE A 43 -9.25 -5.01 7.96
C PHE A 43 -8.76 -3.57 8.17
N LEU A 44 -8.21 -2.98 7.12
CA LEU A 44 -7.65 -1.63 7.14
C LEU A 44 -8.43 -0.73 6.19
N ALA A 45 -8.70 0.50 6.62
CA ALA A 45 -9.38 1.52 5.82
C ALA A 45 -8.57 2.82 5.80
N THR A 46 -8.84 3.67 4.80
CA THR A 46 -8.26 5.02 4.70
C THR A 46 -8.99 6.03 5.59
N GLY A 47 -10.20 5.70 6.02
CA GLY A 47 -11.01 6.52 6.90
C GLY A 47 -12.26 5.77 7.36
N PRO A 48 -13.04 6.36 8.30
CA PRO A 48 -14.28 5.74 8.79
C PRO A 48 -15.29 5.51 7.66
N GLY A 49 -15.84 4.29 7.59
CA GLY A 49 -16.88 3.94 6.61
C GLY A 49 -16.39 3.65 5.20
N GLU A 50 -15.09 3.81 4.94
CA GLU A 50 -14.49 3.49 3.64
C GLU A 50 -14.36 1.98 3.42
N SER A 51 -14.26 1.57 2.15
CA SER A 51 -13.95 0.19 1.79
C SER A 51 -12.56 -0.20 2.31
N THR A 52 -12.40 -1.48 2.63
CA THR A 52 -11.19 -1.96 3.29
C THR A 52 -10.28 -2.78 2.38
N ILE A 53 -9.03 -2.90 2.75
CA ILE A 53 -8.24 -4.08 2.41
C ILE A 53 -8.32 -5.07 3.58
N GLU A 54 -8.45 -6.36 3.26
CA GLU A 54 -8.42 -7.44 4.22
C GLU A 54 -7.05 -8.11 4.14
N LEU A 55 -6.23 -7.96 5.17
CA LEU A 55 -4.97 -8.68 5.28
C LEU A 55 -5.25 -10.05 5.89
N THR A 56 -4.90 -11.11 5.18
CA THR A 56 -5.00 -12.49 5.67
C THR A 56 -3.60 -13.01 5.99
N TYR A 57 -3.35 -13.27 7.28
CA TYR A 57 -2.13 -13.87 7.77
C TYR A 57 -2.38 -15.33 8.13
N ASN A 58 -1.82 -16.26 7.35
CA ASN A 58 -1.84 -17.70 7.63
C ASN A 58 -0.64 -18.03 8.52
N TRP A 59 -0.90 -18.54 9.74
CA TRP A 59 0.12 -18.69 10.78
C TRP A 59 1.29 -19.60 10.41
N ASP A 60 1.04 -20.60 9.56
CA ASP A 60 2.03 -21.62 9.17
C ASP A 60 2.67 -21.33 7.79
N GLN A 61 2.43 -20.14 7.22
CA GLN A 61 3.01 -19.77 5.93
C GLN A 61 4.47 -19.38 6.09
N GLU A 62 5.37 -20.19 5.57
CA GLU A 62 6.82 -19.94 5.62
C GLU A 62 7.34 -19.27 4.35
N GLU A 63 6.82 -19.67 3.18
CA GLU A 63 7.25 -19.15 1.89
C GLU A 63 6.62 -17.78 1.58
N PRO A 64 7.37 -16.86 0.96
CA PRO A 64 6.80 -15.62 0.44
C PRO A 64 5.70 -15.90 -0.59
N TYR A 65 4.68 -15.05 -0.61
CA TYR A 65 3.67 -15.09 -1.67
C TYR A 65 4.20 -14.44 -2.95
N THR A 66 3.70 -14.91 -4.09
CA THR A 66 3.91 -14.29 -5.39
C THR A 66 2.62 -13.61 -5.84
N VAL A 67 2.73 -12.48 -6.54
CA VAL A 67 1.56 -11.72 -7.01
C VAL A 67 0.96 -12.27 -8.30
N GLY A 68 1.67 -13.13 -9.02
CA GLY A 68 1.21 -13.67 -10.30
C GLY A 68 1.15 -12.61 -11.40
N ARG A 69 0.31 -12.84 -12.42
CA ARG A 69 0.18 -11.97 -13.60
C ARG A 69 -1.19 -11.32 -13.74
N ASN A 70 -2.16 -11.72 -12.94
CA ASN A 70 -3.54 -11.20 -13.02
C ASN A 70 -3.72 -9.91 -12.21
N PHE A 71 -3.18 -9.88 -11.00
CA PHE A 71 -3.31 -8.71 -10.12
C PHE A 71 -2.40 -7.57 -10.59
N GLY A 72 -2.92 -6.36 -10.64
CA GLY A 72 -2.18 -5.15 -10.97
C GLY A 72 -1.67 -4.44 -9.71
N HIS A 73 -2.47 -3.52 -9.19
CA HIS A 73 -2.08 -2.70 -8.03
C HIS A 73 -3.30 -2.23 -7.24
N LEU A 74 -3.05 -1.72 -6.03
CA LEU A 74 -3.99 -0.91 -5.26
C LEU A 74 -3.70 0.57 -5.58
N ALA A 75 -4.73 1.41 -5.67
CA ALA A 75 -4.57 2.83 -5.91
C ALA A 75 -5.22 3.65 -4.80
N TYR A 76 -4.52 4.69 -4.34
CA TYR A 76 -4.99 5.62 -3.31
C TYR A 76 -4.84 7.06 -3.78
N SER A 77 -5.88 7.86 -3.56
CA SER A 77 -5.83 9.31 -3.74
C SER A 77 -5.13 9.96 -2.55
N VAL A 78 -4.27 10.93 -2.79
CA VAL A 78 -3.48 11.61 -1.76
C VAL A 78 -3.54 13.13 -1.94
N GLU A 79 -3.57 13.88 -0.84
CA GLU A 79 -3.71 15.34 -0.88
C GLU A 79 -2.47 16.04 -1.43
N ASN A 80 -1.27 15.55 -1.08
CA ASN A 80 0.01 16.10 -1.56
C ASN A 80 1.01 14.96 -1.82
N ILE A 81 1.14 14.59 -3.08
CA ILE A 81 1.97 13.46 -3.48
C ILE A 81 3.46 13.67 -3.19
N TYR A 82 3.96 14.92 -3.28
CA TYR A 82 5.37 15.20 -2.99
C TYR A 82 5.68 15.05 -1.50
N GLN A 83 4.82 15.60 -0.66
CA GLN A 83 4.99 15.47 0.80
C GLN A 83 4.93 14.01 1.23
N LEU A 84 3.94 13.27 0.75
CA LEU A 84 3.81 11.85 1.11
C LEU A 84 5.01 11.03 0.62
N CYS A 85 5.49 11.24 -0.60
CA CYS A 85 6.66 10.53 -1.12
C CYS A 85 7.92 10.84 -0.30
N GLU A 86 8.11 12.07 0.14
CA GLU A 86 9.22 12.45 1.02
C GLU A 86 9.12 11.77 2.38
N GLU A 87 7.94 11.78 3.00
CA GLU A 87 7.69 11.08 4.27
C GLU A 87 7.95 9.57 4.16
N LEU A 88 7.50 8.96 3.06
CA LEU A 88 7.73 7.54 2.79
C LEU A 88 9.22 7.22 2.65
N GLN A 89 9.97 8.02 1.90
CA GLN A 89 11.43 7.87 1.79
C GLN A 89 12.11 7.98 3.15
N ASN A 90 11.71 8.94 3.97
CA ASN A 90 12.25 9.13 5.32
C ASN A 90 11.94 7.95 6.24
N LYS A 91 10.88 7.20 5.95
CA LYS A 91 10.50 5.96 6.64
C LYS A 91 11.09 4.69 5.99
N GLY A 92 11.99 4.85 5.02
CA GLY A 92 12.69 3.73 4.37
C GLY A 92 11.91 3.06 3.24
N VAL A 93 10.84 3.66 2.74
CA VAL A 93 10.11 3.14 1.58
C VAL A 93 10.78 3.61 0.30
N THR A 94 11.08 2.69 -0.60
CA THR A 94 11.60 3.03 -1.93
C THR A 94 10.48 3.54 -2.84
N ILE A 95 10.65 4.71 -3.42
CA ILE A 95 9.75 5.23 -4.45
C ILE A 95 10.20 4.65 -5.79
N LEU A 96 9.46 3.67 -6.30
CA LEU A 96 9.84 2.93 -7.51
C LEU A 96 9.64 3.78 -8.77
N ARG A 97 8.48 4.39 -8.90
CA ARG A 97 8.21 5.41 -9.93
C ARG A 97 7.96 6.72 -9.22
N PRO A 98 8.91 7.68 -9.30
CA PRO A 98 8.73 9.01 -8.69
C PRO A 98 7.61 9.82 -9.34
N PRO A 99 7.00 10.77 -8.58
CA PRO A 99 5.92 11.61 -9.10
C PRO A 99 6.44 12.77 -9.97
N ARG A 100 7.17 12.44 -11.07
CA ARG A 100 7.78 13.43 -11.97
C ARG A 100 6.77 14.37 -12.62
N ASP A 101 5.57 13.87 -12.84
CA ASP A 101 4.45 14.61 -13.44
C ASP A 101 3.57 15.33 -12.42
N GLY A 102 3.93 15.25 -11.13
CA GLY A 102 3.10 15.79 -10.04
C GLY A 102 1.78 15.07 -9.82
N LYS A 103 1.59 13.89 -10.44
CA LYS A 103 0.31 13.18 -10.43
C LYS A 103 0.39 11.77 -9.87
N MET A 104 1.41 10.98 -10.22
CA MET A 104 1.41 9.55 -9.97
C MET A 104 2.75 9.07 -9.44
N ALA A 105 2.72 8.20 -8.43
CA ALA A 105 3.89 7.49 -7.92
C ALA A 105 3.56 6.03 -7.66
N PHE A 106 4.57 5.17 -7.65
CA PHE A 106 4.44 3.76 -7.29
C PHE A 106 5.43 3.37 -6.20
N ILE A 107 4.93 2.58 -5.26
CA ILE A 107 5.68 1.92 -4.20
C ILE A 107 5.25 0.45 -4.13
N ARG A 108 5.92 -0.36 -3.29
CA ARG A 108 5.51 -1.74 -3.02
C ARG A 108 5.46 -2.03 -1.53
N SER A 109 4.50 -2.88 -1.13
CA SER A 109 4.43 -3.43 0.22
C SER A 109 5.53 -4.48 0.46
N PRO A 110 5.74 -4.92 1.71
CA PRO A 110 6.67 -6.02 2.01
C PRO A 110 6.36 -7.32 1.23
N ASP A 111 5.09 -7.58 0.92
CA ASP A 111 4.65 -8.74 0.14
C ASP A 111 4.64 -8.47 -1.38
N GLN A 112 5.32 -7.42 -1.83
CA GLN A 112 5.44 -7.04 -3.24
C GLN A 112 4.13 -6.63 -3.91
N ILE A 113 3.12 -6.24 -3.13
CA ILE A 113 1.90 -5.64 -3.65
C ILE A 113 2.23 -4.23 -4.15
N SER A 114 2.00 -3.99 -5.43
CA SER A 114 2.16 -2.68 -6.05
C SER A 114 1.08 -1.72 -5.52
N VAL A 115 1.51 -0.52 -5.17
CA VAL A 115 0.62 0.53 -4.67
C VAL A 115 0.86 1.80 -5.48
N GLU A 116 -0.19 2.27 -6.13
CA GLU A 116 -0.23 3.53 -6.87
C GLU A 116 -0.72 4.65 -5.95
N LEU A 117 0.00 5.76 -5.94
CA LEU A 117 -0.39 6.99 -5.26
C LEU A 117 -0.76 8.02 -6.32
N LEU A 118 -1.95 8.59 -6.22
CA LEU A 118 -2.49 9.55 -7.17
C LEU A 118 -2.79 10.89 -6.49
N GLN A 119 -2.22 11.97 -7.01
CA GLN A 119 -2.53 13.32 -6.55
C GLN A 119 -4.03 13.61 -6.70
N GLU A 120 -4.66 14.06 -5.63
CA GLU A 120 -6.04 14.54 -5.65
C GLU A 120 -6.14 15.82 -6.51
N GLY A 121 -7.19 15.89 -7.33
CA GLY A 121 -7.39 17.02 -8.24
C GLY A 121 -6.36 17.08 -9.37
N ASP A 122 -5.94 18.30 -9.73
CA ASP A 122 -4.97 18.53 -10.78
C ASP A 122 -3.55 18.11 -10.39
N PRO A 123 -2.69 17.74 -11.36
CA PRO A 123 -1.29 17.50 -11.07
C PRO A 123 -0.62 18.72 -10.42
N LEU A 124 0.25 18.47 -9.43
CA LEU A 124 1.07 19.54 -8.88
C LEU A 124 2.12 20.00 -9.90
N PRO A 125 2.56 21.26 -9.85
CA PRO A 125 3.64 21.73 -10.73
C PRO A 125 4.88 20.86 -10.57
N PRO A 126 5.54 20.45 -11.69
CA PRO A 126 6.78 19.67 -11.62
C PRO A 126 7.83 20.37 -10.76
N GLN A 127 8.47 19.61 -9.86
CA GLN A 127 9.54 20.14 -9.01
C GLN A 127 10.61 19.10 -8.70
N GLU A 128 11.81 19.58 -8.45
CA GLU A 128 12.90 18.74 -7.95
C GLU A 128 12.68 18.39 -6.45
N PRO A 129 13.18 17.23 -5.99
CA PRO A 129 14.02 16.27 -6.71
C PRO A 129 13.25 15.30 -7.62
N TRP A 130 11.93 15.35 -7.60
CA TRP A 130 11.06 14.37 -8.28
C TRP A 130 11.16 14.44 -9.80
N LEU A 131 11.28 15.66 -10.35
CA LEU A 131 11.29 15.89 -11.80
C LEU A 131 12.41 15.11 -12.50
N SER A 132 13.60 15.09 -11.95
CA SER A 132 14.76 14.39 -12.52
C SER A 132 15.05 13.02 -11.91
N MET A 133 14.27 12.59 -10.91
CA MET A 133 14.51 11.32 -10.24
C MET A 133 14.15 10.14 -11.16
N PRO A 134 15.07 9.20 -11.41
CA PRO A 134 14.78 8.04 -12.24
C PRO A 134 13.88 7.03 -11.51
N SER A 135 13.12 6.26 -12.29
CA SER A 135 12.46 5.06 -11.77
C SER A 135 13.47 3.98 -11.43
N GLN A 136 13.13 3.13 -10.47
CA GLN A 136 13.96 1.99 -10.08
C GLN A 136 13.08 0.77 -9.81
N GLY A 137 13.59 -0.42 -10.15
CA GLY A 137 12.85 -1.66 -9.98
C GLY A 137 11.62 -1.75 -10.89
N GLU A 138 10.66 -2.54 -10.44
CA GLU A 138 9.39 -2.80 -11.13
C GLU A 138 8.22 -2.43 -10.21
N TRP A 139 7.11 -2.01 -10.79
CA TRP A 139 5.89 -1.65 -10.06
C TRP A 139 4.64 -2.14 -10.77
#